data_8c6f1c5e1064ccbb5692cf53ad295887
#
_entry.id   8c6f1c5e1064ccbb5692cf53ad295887
#
_cell.length_a   1.000
_cell.length_b   1.000
_cell.length_c   1.000
_cell.angle_alpha   90.00
_cell.angle_beta   90.00
_cell.angle_gamma   90.00
#
_symmetry.space_group_name_H-M   'P 1'
#
loop_
_entity.id
_entity.type
_entity.pdbx_description
1 polymer ?
#
loop_
_entity_poly.entity_id
_entity_poly.type
_entity_poly.pdbx_seq_one_letter_code
_entity_poly.pdbx_strand_id
1 'polypeptide(L)'
;MSRRNRRNQLNIAKVAIWSVLIIALLTVVLVIVIALGDRKNKDNTAGSSDLYVNGTPIDETGNVPGVQGASNDTEGSVESGGASGTLVEESSAASPGQVGTGENDVASKPDDSTSVPPITDPEILWATKDWGLGFGNPGDKPTGVAGIDVMKQYNAFFVTDNEEKVLYLTFDCGYENGNTGVILDVLKKHNVPATFFVVGHYLKTAPDMVKRMVDEGHTVGNHTYSHPDMSTISDEASFRKEMEDVSNLFKEVTGTEMAPYYRPPQGKYCLANLQMAKDLGYYTFFWSIAHMDWDVNNQPSHEKAINTIMNRTHPGAIVLLHVISKTNGEILDDLLTKWEEMGYTFRPLSDFTE
;
A
#
# COMPACT_ATOMS: atom_id res chain seq x y z
N MET A 1 3.60 -39.51 -72.85
CA MET A 1 3.75 -39.36 -71.37
C MET A 1 2.88 -40.41 -70.68
N SER A 2 3.51 -41.31 -69.92
CA SER A 2 2.84 -42.45 -69.28
C SER A 2 1.84 -41.96 -68.19
N ARG A 3 0.67 -42.63 -68.06
CA ARG A 3 -0.36 -42.37 -67.06
C ARG A 3 0.19 -42.30 -65.63
N ARG A 4 1.31 -42.97 -65.34
CA ARG A 4 2.05 -42.98 -64.07
C ARG A 4 2.70 -41.63 -63.76
N ASN A 5 3.25 -40.92 -64.78
CA ASN A 5 3.88 -39.59 -64.60
C ASN A 5 2.87 -38.48 -64.32
N ARG A 6 1.64 -38.53 -64.89
CA ARG A 6 0.57 -37.57 -64.57
C ARG A 6 0.08 -37.71 -63.16
N ARG A 7 0.00 -38.94 -62.61
CA ARG A 7 -0.45 -39.20 -61.25
C ARG A 7 0.55 -38.72 -60.20
N ASN A 8 1.86 -38.86 -60.46
CA ASN A 8 2.91 -38.35 -59.59
C ASN A 8 2.95 -36.82 -59.60
N GLN A 9 2.78 -36.16 -60.74
CA GLN A 9 2.72 -34.71 -60.82
C GLN A 9 1.50 -34.14 -60.09
N LEU A 10 0.36 -34.81 -60.16
CA LEU A 10 -0.87 -34.40 -59.45
C LEU A 10 -0.71 -34.52 -57.93
N ASN A 11 0.00 -35.55 -57.46
CA ASN A 11 0.26 -35.74 -56.03
C ASN A 11 1.26 -34.71 -55.51
N ILE A 12 2.29 -34.35 -56.22
CA ILE A 12 3.26 -33.33 -55.87
C ILE A 12 2.60 -31.95 -55.79
N ALA A 13 1.72 -31.63 -56.78
CA ALA A 13 0.96 -30.37 -56.75
C ALA A 13 -0.01 -30.28 -55.57
N LYS A 14 -0.67 -31.41 -55.21
CA LYS A 14 -1.54 -31.45 -54.02
C LYS A 14 -0.73 -31.23 -52.72
N VAL A 15 0.41 -31.89 -52.56
CA VAL A 15 1.27 -31.71 -51.38
C VAL A 15 1.77 -30.26 -51.29
N ALA A 16 2.16 -29.63 -52.40
CA ALA A 16 2.60 -28.24 -52.39
C ALA A 16 1.44 -27.29 -51.97
N ILE A 17 0.24 -27.50 -52.48
CA ILE A 17 -0.96 -26.71 -52.10
C ILE A 17 -1.26 -26.84 -50.60
N TRP A 18 -1.24 -28.09 -50.08
CA TRP A 18 -1.45 -28.32 -48.65
C TRP A 18 -0.39 -27.69 -47.77
N SER A 19 0.90 -27.70 -48.18
CA SER A 19 1.98 -27.06 -47.47
C SER A 19 1.80 -25.54 -47.40
N VAL A 20 1.38 -24.90 -48.47
CA VAL A 20 1.09 -23.45 -48.50
C VAL A 20 -0.08 -23.11 -47.62
N LEU A 21 -1.14 -23.92 -47.62
CA LEU A 21 -2.30 -23.71 -46.73
C LEU A 21 -1.96 -23.86 -45.26
N ILE A 22 -1.11 -24.83 -44.89
CA ILE A 22 -0.64 -25.02 -43.50
C ILE A 22 0.22 -23.83 -43.05
N ILE A 23 1.14 -23.33 -43.89
CA ILE A 23 1.96 -22.16 -43.58
C ILE A 23 1.06 -20.92 -43.41
N ALA A 24 0.09 -20.70 -44.28
CA ALA A 24 -0.85 -19.58 -44.16
C ALA A 24 -1.68 -19.68 -42.87
N LEU A 25 -2.11 -20.89 -42.48
CA LEU A 25 -2.84 -21.09 -41.22
C LEU A 25 -1.95 -20.80 -39.98
N LEU A 26 -0.71 -21.27 -40.02
CA LEU A 26 0.26 -21.01 -38.93
C LEU A 26 0.60 -19.53 -38.79
N THR A 27 0.71 -18.78 -39.90
CA THR A 27 0.91 -17.33 -39.85
C THR A 27 -0.28 -16.59 -39.29
N VAL A 28 -1.52 -17.00 -39.64
CA VAL A 28 -2.74 -16.42 -39.06
C VAL A 28 -2.83 -16.71 -37.57
N VAL A 29 -2.53 -17.92 -37.15
CA VAL A 29 -2.51 -18.28 -35.71
C VAL A 29 -1.44 -17.46 -34.96
N LEU A 30 -0.25 -17.29 -35.53
CA LEU A 30 0.82 -16.49 -34.93
C LEU A 30 0.41 -15.02 -34.80
N VAL A 31 -0.23 -14.42 -35.80
CA VAL A 31 -0.75 -13.05 -35.76
C VAL A 31 -1.84 -12.90 -34.68
N ILE A 32 -2.73 -13.91 -34.56
CA ILE A 32 -3.75 -13.91 -33.51
C ILE A 32 -3.13 -14.03 -32.13
N VAL A 33 -2.11 -14.87 -31.95
CA VAL A 33 -1.42 -15.03 -30.66
C VAL A 33 -0.68 -13.74 -30.29
N ILE A 34 -0.02 -13.07 -31.24
CA ILE A 34 0.62 -11.76 -31.01
C ILE A 34 -0.43 -10.70 -30.67
N ALA A 35 -1.54 -10.63 -31.43
CA ALA A 35 -2.60 -9.65 -31.18
C ALA A 35 -3.35 -9.88 -29.84
N LEU A 36 -3.46 -11.13 -29.39
CA LEU A 36 -4.02 -11.46 -28.07
C LEU A 36 -3.00 -11.25 -26.97
N GLY A 37 -1.71 -11.44 -27.25
CA GLY A 37 -0.60 -11.08 -26.35
C GLY A 37 -0.53 -9.58 -26.10
N ASP A 38 -0.65 -8.75 -27.15
CA ASP A 38 -0.69 -7.29 -27.03
C ASP A 38 -1.96 -6.78 -26.30
N ARG A 39 -3.10 -7.45 -26.44
CA ARG A 39 -4.29 -7.12 -25.64
C ARG A 39 -4.09 -7.44 -24.17
N LYS A 40 -3.56 -8.62 -23.82
CA LYS A 40 -3.23 -8.95 -22.42
C LYS A 40 -2.20 -8.01 -21.81
N ASN A 41 -1.27 -7.47 -22.60
CA ASN A 41 -0.29 -6.52 -22.09
C ASN A 41 -0.86 -5.09 -21.94
N LYS A 42 -1.94 -4.74 -22.65
CA LYS A 42 -2.64 -3.46 -22.46
C LYS A 42 -3.57 -3.47 -21.25
N ASP A 43 -4.15 -4.62 -20.92
CA ASP A 43 -5.03 -4.76 -19.76
C ASP A 43 -4.25 -4.94 -18.43
N ASN A 44 -2.93 -5.24 -18.47
CA ASN A 44 -2.07 -5.37 -17.29
C ASN A 44 -1.33 -4.09 -16.89
N THR A 45 -1.58 -2.96 -17.52
CA THR A 45 -0.94 -1.66 -17.18
C THR A 45 -1.84 -0.70 -16.40
N ALA A 46 -2.99 -1.17 -15.91
CA ALA A 46 -3.89 -0.37 -15.08
C ALA A 46 -3.98 -0.92 -13.65
N GLY A 47 -2.93 -0.71 -12.87
CA GLY A 47 -2.88 -1.02 -11.44
C GLY A 47 -2.07 0.05 -10.74
N SER A 48 -2.50 1.32 -10.89
CA SER A 48 -1.94 2.45 -10.17
C SER A 48 -2.58 2.49 -8.79
N SER A 49 -1.75 2.44 -7.74
CA SER A 49 -2.16 2.95 -6.44
C SER A 49 -2.21 4.48 -6.52
N ASP A 50 -3.17 5.00 -7.26
CA ASP A 50 -3.36 6.43 -7.38
C ASP A 50 -3.75 6.99 -6.00
N LEU A 51 -3.13 8.09 -5.63
CA LEU A 51 -3.52 8.83 -4.44
C LEU A 51 -4.79 9.63 -4.78
N TYR A 52 -5.80 9.56 -3.91
CA TYR A 52 -7.08 10.23 -4.12
C TYR A 52 -7.43 11.14 -2.94
N VAL A 53 -8.10 12.25 -3.21
CA VAL A 53 -8.81 13.06 -2.22
C VAL A 53 -10.29 13.03 -2.57
N ASN A 54 -11.13 12.51 -1.66
CA ASN A 54 -12.57 12.37 -1.84
C ASN A 54 -12.98 11.64 -3.14
N GLY A 55 -12.22 10.61 -3.54
CA GLY A 55 -12.49 9.84 -4.76
C GLY A 55 -12.00 10.50 -6.05
N THR A 56 -11.30 11.63 -5.98
CA THR A 56 -10.69 12.31 -7.13
C THR A 56 -9.19 12.08 -7.13
N PRO A 57 -8.58 11.66 -8.27
CA PRO A 57 -7.13 11.48 -8.34
C PRO A 57 -6.42 12.80 -8.08
N ILE A 58 -5.33 12.76 -7.31
CA ILE A 58 -4.47 13.90 -7.03
C ILE A 58 -3.17 13.78 -7.81
N ASP A 59 -2.60 14.90 -8.22
CA ASP A 59 -1.28 14.92 -8.86
C ASP A 59 -0.17 14.61 -7.86
N GLU A 60 1.03 14.45 -8.36
CA GLU A 60 2.22 14.09 -7.60
C GLU A 60 2.60 15.10 -6.51
N THR A 61 1.98 16.28 -6.48
CA THR A 61 2.19 17.33 -5.47
C THR A 61 1.08 17.35 -4.41
N GLY A 62 0.04 16.49 -4.57
CA GLY A 62 -1.08 16.37 -3.66
C GLY A 62 -2.28 17.26 -4.03
N ASN A 63 -2.32 17.81 -5.25
CA ASN A 63 -3.41 18.67 -5.71
C ASN A 63 -4.38 17.92 -6.63
N VAL A 64 -5.65 18.32 -6.62
CA VAL A 64 -6.70 17.79 -7.52
C VAL A 64 -6.56 18.47 -8.88
N PRO A 65 -6.33 17.74 -10.00
CA PRO A 65 -6.25 18.35 -11.31
C PRO A 65 -7.57 19.06 -11.68
N GLY A 66 -7.48 20.34 -12.06
CA GLY A 66 -8.62 21.10 -12.59
C GLY A 66 -9.27 22.11 -11.64
N VAL A 67 -8.85 22.24 -10.38
CA VAL A 67 -9.28 23.33 -9.51
C VAL A 67 -8.27 24.48 -9.61
N GLN A 68 -8.51 25.43 -10.51
CA GLN A 68 -7.77 26.70 -10.53
C GLN A 68 -8.17 27.51 -9.30
N GLY A 69 -7.23 27.70 -8.37
CA GLY A 69 -7.39 28.62 -7.27
C GLY A 69 -7.57 30.04 -7.80
N ALA A 70 -8.71 30.65 -7.51
CA ALA A 70 -8.88 32.08 -7.71
C ALA A 70 -8.02 32.82 -6.70
N SER A 71 -6.88 33.32 -7.14
CA SER A 71 -6.08 34.30 -6.42
C SER A 71 -6.82 35.63 -6.44
N ASN A 72 -7.38 36.04 -5.33
CA ASN A 72 -7.76 37.44 -5.11
C ASN A 72 -6.55 38.18 -4.53
N ASP A 73 -5.78 38.77 -5.43
CA ASP A 73 -4.90 39.86 -5.09
C ASP A 73 -5.74 41.11 -4.82
N THR A 74 -5.79 41.55 -3.57
CA THR A 74 -6.16 42.95 -3.23
C THR A 74 -5.11 43.48 -2.28
N GLU A 75 -4.16 44.23 -2.84
CA GLU A 75 -3.32 45.15 -2.09
C GLU A 75 -4.19 46.23 -1.45
N GLY A 76 -3.96 46.47 -0.17
CA GLY A 76 -4.57 47.57 0.58
C GLY A 76 -3.74 47.84 1.79
N SER A 77 -2.76 48.74 1.61
CA SER A 77 -2.04 49.42 2.66
C SER A 77 -3.00 50.29 3.46
N VAL A 78 -2.83 50.41 4.81
CA VAL A 78 -2.80 51.70 5.57
C VAL A 78 -2.63 51.45 7.07
N GLU A 79 -1.53 52.00 7.61
CA GLU A 79 -1.29 52.72 8.86
C GLU A 79 -1.87 52.27 10.22
N SER A 80 -0.91 52.20 11.10
CA SER A 80 -0.75 52.52 12.52
C SER A 80 -1.88 53.21 13.30
N GLY A 81 -2.14 52.72 14.52
CA GLY A 81 -2.83 53.45 15.57
C GLY A 81 -2.86 52.66 16.87
N GLY A 82 -1.96 53.01 17.81
CA GLY A 82 -1.92 52.46 19.17
C GLY A 82 -2.92 53.16 20.10
N ALA A 83 -3.24 52.44 21.19
CA ALA A 83 -3.49 53.00 22.56
C ALA A 83 -3.93 51.82 23.46
N SER A 84 -3.15 51.49 24.39
CA SER A 84 -3.08 51.62 25.86
C SER A 84 -4.45 51.71 26.60
N GLY A 85 -4.59 50.87 27.64
CA GLY A 85 -5.62 51.01 28.68
C GLY A 85 -5.92 49.71 29.40
N THR A 86 -5.12 49.31 30.34
CA THR A 86 -5.22 49.35 31.80
C THR A 86 -6.22 48.40 32.47
N LEU A 87 -5.68 47.53 33.31
CA LEU A 87 -6.13 46.72 34.43
C LEU A 87 -7.37 47.19 35.19
N VAL A 88 -8.19 46.28 35.72
CA VAL A 88 -8.65 46.25 37.11
C VAL A 88 -8.92 44.81 37.58
N GLU A 89 -8.36 44.46 38.74
CA GLU A 89 -8.68 43.36 39.64
C GLU A 89 -9.92 43.65 40.47
N GLU A 90 -10.59 42.62 40.97
CA GLU A 90 -11.02 42.38 42.36
C GLU A 90 -11.94 41.18 42.42
N SER A 91 -11.60 40.10 43.09
CA SER A 91 -11.64 39.64 44.47
C SER A 91 -13.02 39.67 45.17
N SER A 92 -13.51 38.53 45.61
CA SER A 92 -13.77 38.08 46.99
C SER A 92 -14.79 36.95 47.06
N ALA A 93 -14.46 35.85 47.56
CA ALA A 93 -14.61 35.17 48.87
C ALA A 93 -16.04 35.13 49.45
N ALA A 94 -16.56 33.91 49.71
CA ALA A 94 -16.93 33.36 51.04
C ALA A 94 -17.71 32.04 50.94
N SER A 95 -17.26 31.02 51.61
CA SER A 95 -17.99 29.85 52.18
C SER A 95 -18.67 30.27 53.53
N PRO A 96 -19.43 29.42 54.27
CA PRO A 96 -19.63 27.97 54.23
C PRO A 96 -21.07 27.50 54.63
N GLY A 97 -21.32 26.17 54.66
CA GLY A 97 -22.45 25.57 55.36
C GLY A 97 -22.92 24.24 54.79
N GLN A 98 -22.50 23.22 55.27
CA GLN A 98 -22.78 22.12 56.21
C GLN A 98 -23.79 21.04 55.70
N VAL A 99 -23.22 19.79 55.63
CA VAL A 99 -23.73 18.46 56.08
C VAL A 99 -25.06 17.93 55.55
N GLY A 100 -24.96 16.81 54.86
CA GLY A 100 -26.04 15.85 54.62
C GLY A 100 -25.45 14.50 54.17
N THR A 101 -25.48 13.53 55.08
CA THR A 101 -25.12 12.12 54.95
C THR A 101 -26.07 11.39 54.01
N GLY A 102 -25.56 10.52 53.16
CA GLY A 102 -26.40 9.58 52.39
C GLY A 102 -25.57 8.75 51.40
N GLU A 103 -25.24 7.59 51.79
CA GLU A 103 -25.01 6.29 51.14
C GLU A 103 -24.78 6.20 49.60
N ASN A 104 -23.69 5.53 49.31
CA ASN A 104 -23.46 4.57 48.20
C ASN A 104 -24.05 4.88 46.85
N ASP A 105 -23.27 5.59 46.03
CA ASP A 105 -23.32 5.40 44.59
C ASP A 105 -22.04 4.73 44.15
N VAL A 106 -22.21 3.48 43.69
CA VAL A 106 -21.24 2.74 42.89
C VAL A 106 -20.95 3.57 41.67
N ALA A 107 -19.76 4.16 41.62
CA ALA A 107 -19.24 4.81 40.43
C ALA A 107 -19.16 3.77 39.30
N SER A 108 -20.19 3.76 38.46
CA SER A 108 -20.12 3.13 37.15
C SER A 108 -19.00 3.83 36.37
N LYS A 109 -17.96 3.05 36.06
CA LYS A 109 -16.98 3.43 35.04
C LYS A 109 -17.74 3.96 33.82
N PRO A 110 -17.25 5.03 33.14
CA PRO A 110 -17.78 5.37 31.85
C PRO A 110 -17.56 4.16 30.94
N ASP A 111 -18.65 3.66 30.38
CA ASP A 111 -18.63 2.67 29.32
C ASP A 111 -18.07 3.36 28.06
N ASP A 112 -16.75 3.22 27.85
CA ASP A 112 -16.04 3.75 26.68
C ASP A 112 -16.17 2.77 25.50
N SER A 113 -17.39 2.33 25.22
CA SER A 113 -17.71 1.52 24.06
C SER A 113 -18.51 2.34 23.03
N THR A 114 -17.88 3.33 22.41
CA THR A 114 -18.28 3.82 21.08
C THR A 114 -17.80 2.84 20.00
N SER A 115 -18.17 1.56 20.13
CA SER A 115 -17.90 0.59 19.08
C SER A 115 -18.78 0.95 17.88
N VAL A 116 -18.13 1.30 16.76
CA VAL A 116 -18.81 1.45 15.47
C VAL A 116 -19.56 0.14 15.19
N PRO A 117 -20.88 0.15 14.97
CA PRO A 117 -21.62 -1.08 14.73
C PRO A 117 -21.10 -1.83 13.50
N PRO A 118 -21.13 -3.17 13.49
CA PRO A 118 -20.66 -3.95 12.36
C PRO A 118 -21.47 -3.63 11.11
N ILE A 119 -20.77 -3.47 10.00
CA ILE A 119 -21.37 -3.27 8.68
C ILE A 119 -21.86 -4.63 8.17
N THR A 120 -23.17 -4.76 7.93
CA THR A 120 -23.80 -6.04 7.50
C THR A 120 -24.44 -5.96 6.12
N ASP A 121 -24.53 -4.79 5.51
CA ASP A 121 -25.08 -4.59 4.17
C ASP A 121 -24.14 -5.21 3.11
N PRO A 122 -24.61 -6.22 2.34
CA PRO A 122 -23.79 -6.87 1.33
C PRO A 122 -23.29 -5.92 0.23
N GLU A 123 -24.06 -4.89 -0.14
CA GLU A 123 -23.63 -3.91 -1.15
C GLU A 123 -22.42 -3.11 -0.64
N ILE A 124 -22.39 -2.78 0.64
CA ILE A 124 -21.27 -2.08 1.27
C ILE A 124 -20.08 -3.03 1.47
N LEU A 125 -20.34 -4.25 1.92
CA LEU A 125 -19.30 -5.25 2.20
C LEU A 125 -18.50 -5.61 0.95
N TRP A 126 -19.16 -5.77 -0.19
CA TRP A 126 -18.54 -6.17 -1.46
C TRP A 126 -18.18 -4.99 -2.38
N ALA A 127 -18.45 -3.77 -1.96
CA ALA A 127 -18.03 -2.59 -2.73
C ALA A 127 -16.51 -2.53 -2.81
N THR A 128 -15.96 -2.68 -4.01
CA THR A 128 -14.52 -2.48 -4.28
C THR A 128 -14.13 -1.04 -3.98
N LYS A 129 -13.02 -0.88 -3.28
CA LYS A 129 -12.44 0.40 -2.91
C LYS A 129 -10.94 0.39 -3.22
N ASP A 130 -10.44 1.54 -3.63
CA ASP A 130 -9.02 1.81 -3.70
C ASP A 130 -8.58 2.47 -2.39
N TRP A 131 -7.44 2.04 -1.85
CA TRP A 131 -6.86 2.71 -0.70
C TRP A 131 -6.36 4.10 -1.10
N GLY A 132 -6.79 5.12 -0.39
CA GLY A 132 -6.44 6.50 -0.66
C GLY A 132 -6.30 7.32 0.62
N LEU A 133 -5.55 8.40 0.55
CA LEU A 133 -5.19 9.24 1.68
C LEU A 133 -5.56 10.70 1.40
N GLY A 134 -6.21 11.35 2.36
CA GLY A 134 -6.42 12.80 2.38
C GLY A 134 -5.32 13.45 3.22
N PHE A 135 -4.49 14.28 2.61
CA PHE A 135 -3.40 14.97 3.29
C PHE A 135 -3.83 16.35 3.77
N GLY A 136 -3.41 16.72 4.99
CA GLY A 136 -3.49 18.05 5.56
C GLY A 136 -2.19 18.83 5.37
N ASN A 137 -1.76 19.58 6.42
CA ASN A 137 -0.47 20.24 6.41
C ASN A 137 0.69 19.24 6.53
N PRO A 138 1.92 19.63 6.15
CA PRO A 138 3.10 18.81 6.42
C PRO A 138 3.19 18.42 7.89
N GLY A 139 3.37 17.11 8.14
CA GLY A 139 3.44 16.56 9.50
C GLY A 139 2.11 16.11 10.10
N ASP A 140 0.97 16.45 9.48
CA ASP A 140 -0.36 15.97 9.93
C ASP A 140 -0.54 14.48 9.54
N LYS A 141 -1.19 13.70 10.41
CA LYS A 141 -1.66 12.36 10.06
C LYS A 141 -2.72 12.44 8.95
N PRO A 142 -2.56 11.71 7.84
CA PRO A 142 -3.57 11.73 6.79
C PRO A 142 -4.84 11.01 7.23
N THR A 143 -5.96 11.39 6.62
CA THR A 143 -7.21 10.63 6.72
C THR A 143 -7.21 9.53 5.66
N GLY A 144 -7.55 8.29 6.05
CA GLY A 144 -7.77 7.21 5.08
C GLY A 144 -9.18 7.30 4.49
N VAL A 145 -9.40 6.70 3.31
CA VAL A 145 -10.74 6.55 2.70
C VAL A 145 -11.71 5.76 3.57
N ALA A 146 -11.19 4.97 4.52
CA ALA A 146 -11.93 4.37 5.62
C ALA A 146 -11.31 4.83 6.93
N GLY A 147 -12.15 5.18 7.90
CA GLY A 147 -11.69 5.62 9.22
C GLY A 147 -10.97 4.50 9.99
N ILE A 148 -10.08 4.89 10.90
CA ILE A 148 -9.29 3.97 11.73
C ILE A 148 -10.18 2.95 12.44
N ASP A 149 -11.29 3.39 13.04
CA ASP A 149 -12.19 2.52 13.80
C ASP A 149 -12.89 1.47 12.93
N VAL A 150 -13.21 1.82 11.68
CA VAL A 150 -13.75 0.86 10.71
C VAL A 150 -12.68 -0.18 10.35
N MET A 151 -11.47 0.26 10.05
CA MET A 151 -10.37 -0.63 9.67
C MET A 151 -10.00 -1.58 10.81
N LYS A 152 -9.95 -1.12 12.04
CA LYS A 152 -9.67 -1.96 13.23
C LYS A 152 -10.64 -3.13 13.40
N GLN A 153 -11.90 -2.98 12.99
CA GLN A 153 -12.88 -4.10 13.05
C GLN A 153 -12.43 -5.30 12.23
N TYR A 154 -11.63 -5.05 11.18
CA TYR A 154 -11.11 -6.05 10.23
C TYR A 154 -9.63 -6.38 10.48
N ASN A 155 -9.05 -6.03 11.64
CA ASN A 155 -7.62 -6.14 11.90
C ASN A 155 -6.79 -5.45 10.77
N ALA A 156 -7.27 -4.30 10.30
CA ALA A 156 -6.61 -3.54 9.24
C ALA A 156 -6.07 -2.20 9.77
N PHE A 157 -4.86 -1.84 9.35
CA PHE A 157 -4.11 -0.71 9.88
C PHE A 157 -3.44 0.09 8.77
N PHE A 158 -3.25 1.39 8.97
CA PHE A 158 -2.47 2.26 8.08
C PHE A 158 -1.65 3.31 8.84
N VAL A 159 -1.92 3.49 10.13
CA VAL A 159 -1.30 4.45 11.03
C VAL A 159 -1.53 3.99 12.47
N THR A 160 -0.68 4.40 13.40
CA THR A 160 -0.94 4.24 14.84
C THR A 160 -1.74 5.42 15.40
N ASP A 161 -2.45 5.19 16.50
CA ASP A 161 -3.19 6.25 17.21
C ASP A 161 -2.28 7.13 18.08
N ASN A 162 -1.07 6.66 18.41
CA ASN A 162 -0.16 7.39 19.28
C ASN A 162 0.54 8.55 18.57
N GLU A 163 1.14 9.45 19.36
CA GLU A 163 1.90 10.61 18.89
C GLU A 163 3.42 10.39 18.99
N GLU A 164 3.85 9.13 19.21
CA GLU A 164 5.26 8.82 19.26
C GLU A 164 5.91 8.98 17.88
N LYS A 165 7.09 9.57 17.85
CA LYS A 165 7.89 9.69 16.61
C LYS A 165 8.47 8.32 16.21
N VAL A 166 7.59 7.44 15.79
CA VAL A 166 7.91 6.09 15.29
C VAL A 166 7.48 5.98 13.84
N LEU A 167 8.29 5.33 13.02
CA LEU A 167 7.97 4.97 11.65
C LEU A 167 8.08 3.46 11.49
N TYR A 168 7.21 2.92 10.66
CA TYR A 168 7.16 1.51 10.29
C TYR A 168 7.47 1.38 8.81
N LEU A 169 8.70 0.93 8.48
CA LEU A 169 9.12 0.82 7.09
C LEU A 169 8.59 -0.47 6.47
N THR A 170 7.97 -0.33 5.31
CA THR A 170 7.44 -1.48 4.57
C THR A 170 7.80 -1.38 3.09
N PHE A 171 8.07 -2.53 2.49
CA PHE A 171 8.46 -2.65 1.09
C PHE A 171 7.59 -3.69 0.37
N ASP A 172 7.02 -3.33 -0.77
CA ASP A 172 6.34 -4.29 -1.64
C ASP A 172 7.31 -4.87 -2.66
N CYS A 173 7.30 -6.21 -2.80
CA CYS A 173 8.28 -6.98 -3.55
C CYS A 173 7.59 -7.82 -4.64
N GLY A 174 7.41 -7.24 -5.83
CA GLY A 174 6.83 -7.92 -6.99
C GLY A 174 7.85 -8.75 -7.78
N TYR A 175 9.03 -8.18 -8.06
CA TYR A 175 10.16 -8.84 -8.70
C TYR A 175 11.49 -8.20 -8.27
N GLU A 176 12.61 -8.91 -8.50
CA GLU A 176 13.96 -8.41 -8.18
C GLU A 176 14.62 -7.81 -9.43
N ASN A 177 15.23 -6.63 -9.26
CA ASN A 177 15.93 -5.92 -10.33
C ASN A 177 17.28 -5.33 -9.90
N GLY A 178 17.86 -5.81 -8.80
CA GLY A 178 19.18 -5.42 -8.27
C GLY A 178 19.14 -4.37 -7.16
N ASN A 179 17.97 -3.85 -6.80
CA ASN A 179 17.88 -2.79 -5.77
C ASN A 179 17.68 -3.35 -4.36
N THR A 180 17.09 -4.54 -4.19
CA THR A 180 16.82 -5.10 -2.85
C THR A 180 18.06 -5.24 -2.00
N GLY A 181 19.17 -5.71 -2.59
CA GLY A 181 20.44 -5.82 -1.88
C GLY A 181 20.94 -4.49 -1.33
N VAL A 182 20.81 -3.42 -2.11
CA VAL A 182 21.18 -2.06 -1.68
C VAL A 182 20.30 -1.58 -0.52
N ILE A 183 18.98 -1.82 -0.61
CA ILE A 183 18.02 -1.48 0.45
C ILE A 183 18.37 -2.20 1.75
N LEU A 184 18.64 -3.51 1.70
CA LEU A 184 19.01 -4.31 2.87
C LEU A 184 20.33 -3.83 3.49
N ASP A 185 21.34 -3.46 2.68
CA ASP A 185 22.61 -2.92 3.16
C ASP A 185 22.39 -1.61 3.94
N VAL A 186 21.51 -0.73 3.45
CA VAL A 186 21.18 0.53 4.12
C VAL A 186 20.41 0.28 5.42
N LEU A 187 19.39 -0.57 5.40
CA LEU A 187 18.64 -0.93 6.62
C LEU A 187 19.56 -1.51 7.69
N LYS A 188 20.50 -2.36 7.31
CA LYS A 188 21.51 -2.92 8.21
C LYS A 188 22.44 -1.84 8.77
N LYS A 189 22.91 -0.91 7.94
CA LYS A 189 23.77 0.21 8.36
C LYS A 189 23.11 1.03 9.47
N HIS A 190 21.82 1.32 9.36
CA HIS A 190 21.05 2.11 10.33
C HIS A 190 20.43 1.26 11.45
N ASN A 191 20.57 -0.08 11.41
CA ASN A 191 19.93 -1.03 12.33
C ASN A 191 18.40 -0.85 12.39
N VAL A 192 17.76 -0.69 11.22
CA VAL A 192 16.34 -0.40 11.06
C VAL A 192 15.59 -1.67 10.68
N PRO A 193 14.58 -2.11 11.48
CA PRO A 193 13.71 -3.21 11.09
C PRO A 193 12.74 -2.76 10.00
N ALA A 194 12.41 -3.67 9.09
CA ALA A 194 11.43 -3.43 8.03
C ALA A 194 10.54 -4.65 7.79
N THR A 195 9.39 -4.45 7.14
CA THR A 195 8.54 -5.54 6.68
C THR A 195 8.50 -5.55 5.15
N PHE A 196 8.75 -6.73 4.56
CA PHE A 196 8.72 -6.95 3.12
C PHE A 196 7.50 -7.78 2.75
N PHE A 197 6.57 -7.22 1.98
CA PHE A 197 5.41 -7.93 1.47
C PHE A 197 5.75 -8.55 0.12
N VAL A 198 5.85 -9.88 0.07
CA VAL A 198 6.36 -10.61 -1.11
C VAL A 198 5.26 -11.35 -1.84
N VAL A 199 5.34 -11.39 -3.18
CA VAL A 199 4.48 -12.21 -4.03
C VAL A 199 5.14 -13.55 -4.38
N GLY A 200 4.35 -14.51 -4.87
CA GLY A 200 4.88 -15.83 -5.27
C GLY A 200 5.99 -15.76 -6.34
N HIS A 201 5.92 -14.80 -7.26
CA HIS A 201 6.97 -14.60 -8.27
C HIS A 201 8.31 -14.20 -7.63
N TYR A 202 8.28 -13.26 -6.68
CA TYR A 202 9.49 -12.80 -5.98
C TYR A 202 10.17 -13.96 -5.22
N LEU A 203 9.39 -14.76 -4.49
CA LEU A 203 9.88 -15.93 -3.78
C LEU A 203 10.59 -16.95 -4.69
N LYS A 204 10.07 -17.14 -5.92
CA LYS A 204 10.64 -18.07 -6.90
C LYS A 204 11.92 -17.56 -7.55
N THR A 205 11.98 -16.25 -7.82
CA THR A 205 13.07 -15.67 -8.64
C THR A 205 14.18 -15.03 -7.82
N ALA A 206 13.92 -14.69 -6.55
CA ALA A 206 14.88 -14.08 -5.64
C ALA A 206 14.91 -14.74 -4.24
N PRO A 207 14.96 -16.08 -4.13
CA PRO A 207 14.92 -16.78 -2.84
C PRO A 207 16.07 -16.37 -1.92
N ASP A 208 17.24 -16.03 -2.45
CA ASP A 208 18.39 -15.62 -1.64
C ASP A 208 18.18 -14.25 -0.99
N MET A 209 17.46 -13.33 -1.66
CA MET A 209 17.08 -12.04 -1.05
C MET A 209 16.07 -12.25 0.07
N VAL A 210 15.09 -13.16 -0.10
CA VAL A 210 14.11 -13.49 0.95
C VAL A 210 14.80 -14.12 2.17
N LYS A 211 15.73 -15.05 1.98
CA LYS A 211 16.54 -15.60 3.08
C LYS A 211 17.32 -14.51 3.78
N ARG A 212 17.95 -13.60 3.01
CA ARG A 212 18.69 -12.48 3.56
C ARG A 212 17.79 -11.55 4.41
N MET A 213 16.54 -11.27 3.97
CA MET A 213 15.58 -10.51 4.77
C MET A 213 15.35 -11.16 6.14
N VAL A 214 15.13 -12.49 6.17
CA VAL A 214 14.92 -13.25 7.40
C VAL A 214 16.17 -13.26 8.27
N ASP A 215 17.34 -13.56 7.69
CA ASP A 215 18.63 -13.67 8.40
C ASP A 215 19.05 -12.31 9.01
N GLU A 216 18.68 -11.19 8.40
CA GLU A 216 18.94 -9.83 8.90
C GLU A 216 17.86 -9.31 9.87
N GLY A 217 16.88 -10.16 10.23
CA GLY A 217 15.88 -9.86 11.26
C GLY A 217 14.69 -9.03 10.77
N HIS A 218 14.50 -8.93 9.46
CA HIS A 218 13.33 -8.29 8.89
C HIS A 218 12.11 -9.23 8.89
N THR A 219 10.93 -8.66 8.91
CA THR A 219 9.67 -9.41 8.78
C THR A 219 9.32 -9.60 7.31
N VAL A 220 8.86 -10.80 6.94
CA VAL A 220 8.33 -11.06 5.59
C VAL A 220 6.84 -11.36 5.71
N GLY A 221 6.02 -10.59 4.99
CA GLY A 221 4.57 -10.67 4.94
C GLY A 221 4.04 -11.07 3.57
N ASN A 222 2.75 -11.30 3.52
CA ASN A 222 1.99 -11.84 2.40
C ASN A 222 1.49 -10.71 1.48
N HIS A 223 1.89 -10.76 0.19
CA HIS A 223 1.36 -9.86 -0.85
C HIS A 223 0.62 -10.62 -1.95
N THR A 224 0.03 -11.77 -1.59
CA THR A 224 -0.63 -12.75 -2.45
C THR A 224 0.32 -13.49 -3.39
N TYR A 225 -0.15 -14.61 -3.94
CA TYR A 225 0.71 -15.43 -4.80
C TYR A 225 0.88 -14.85 -6.21
N SER A 226 -0.23 -14.42 -6.84
CA SER A 226 -0.23 -13.93 -8.21
C SER A 226 -0.49 -12.43 -8.38
N HIS A 227 -0.62 -11.69 -7.28
CA HIS A 227 -0.87 -10.24 -7.26
C HIS A 227 -2.16 -9.83 -7.97
N PRO A 228 -3.30 -10.50 -7.75
CA PRO A 228 -4.57 -10.12 -8.36
C PRO A 228 -5.22 -8.94 -7.63
N ASP A 229 -6.21 -8.33 -8.27
CA ASP A 229 -7.18 -7.49 -7.55
C ASP A 229 -8.02 -8.37 -6.63
N MET A 230 -7.65 -8.46 -5.35
CA MET A 230 -8.31 -9.33 -4.38
C MET A 230 -9.75 -8.92 -4.12
N SER A 231 -10.13 -7.66 -4.33
CA SER A 231 -11.50 -7.17 -4.13
C SER A 231 -12.50 -7.76 -5.12
N THR A 232 -12.02 -8.37 -6.20
CA THR A 232 -12.85 -9.08 -7.20
C THR A 232 -13.05 -10.55 -6.88
N ILE A 233 -12.34 -11.09 -5.89
CA ILE A 233 -12.43 -12.49 -5.47
C ILE A 233 -13.50 -12.63 -4.40
N SER A 234 -14.64 -13.19 -4.76
CA SER A 234 -15.80 -13.32 -3.87
C SER A 234 -15.93 -14.70 -3.20
N ASP A 235 -15.19 -15.71 -3.65
CA ASP A 235 -15.20 -17.03 -3.04
C ASP A 235 -14.00 -17.21 -2.09
N GLU A 236 -14.28 -17.74 -0.90
CA GLU A 236 -13.29 -17.93 0.15
C GLU A 236 -12.17 -18.90 -0.27
N ALA A 237 -12.45 -19.90 -1.07
CA ALA A 237 -11.46 -20.90 -1.47
C ALA A 237 -10.39 -20.29 -2.38
N SER A 238 -10.77 -19.44 -3.34
CA SER A 238 -9.83 -18.71 -4.21
C SER A 238 -9.04 -17.68 -3.42
N PHE A 239 -9.69 -16.94 -2.50
CA PHE A 239 -9.01 -16.00 -1.61
C PHE A 239 -7.96 -16.71 -0.75
N ARG A 240 -8.36 -17.78 -0.06
CA ARG A 240 -7.49 -18.62 0.76
C ARG A 240 -6.31 -19.17 -0.04
N LYS A 241 -6.56 -19.62 -1.26
CA LYS A 241 -5.50 -20.16 -2.13
C LYS A 241 -4.42 -19.14 -2.44
N GLU A 242 -4.76 -17.89 -2.78
CA GLU A 242 -3.80 -16.82 -3.00
C GLU A 242 -2.94 -16.54 -1.75
N MET A 243 -3.54 -16.66 -0.56
CA MET A 243 -2.84 -16.44 0.70
C MET A 243 -1.96 -17.62 1.12
N GLU A 244 -2.47 -18.84 1.00
CA GLU A 244 -1.77 -20.05 1.43
C GLU A 244 -0.64 -20.45 0.46
N ASP A 245 -0.83 -20.28 -0.85
CA ASP A 245 0.21 -20.63 -1.84
C ASP A 245 1.50 -19.83 -1.63
N VAL A 246 1.41 -18.53 -1.30
CA VAL A 246 2.60 -17.73 -1.02
C VAL A 246 3.22 -18.07 0.32
N SER A 247 2.41 -18.34 1.36
CA SER A 247 2.92 -18.70 2.68
C SER A 247 3.61 -20.06 2.67
N ASN A 248 3.05 -21.04 1.95
CA ASN A 248 3.65 -22.35 1.77
C ASN A 248 4.98 -22.26 1.01
N LEU A 249 5.02 -21.49 -0.07
CA LEU A 249 6.24 -21.26 -0.84
C LEU A 249 7.32 -20.54 0.00
N PHE A 250 6.94 -19.57 0.83
CA PHE A 250 7.86 -18.92 1.75
C PHE A 250 8.48 -19.92 2.73
N LYS A 251 7.66 -20.81 3.30
CA LYS A 251 8.13 -21.87 4.18
C LYS A 251 9.08 -22.84 3.48
N GLU A 252 8.79 -23.20 2.21
CA GLU A 252 9.70 -24.02 1.41
C GLU A 252 11.06 -23.33 1.19
N VAL A 253 11.07 -22.02 0.94
CA VAL A 253 12.27 -21.23 0.67
C VAL A 253 13.11 -21.01 1.93
N THR A 254 12.47 -20.67 3.06
CA THR A 254 13.16 -20.20 4.28
C THR A 254 13.23 -21.22 5.41
N GLY A 255 12.35 -22.22 5.40
CA GLY A 255 12.19 -23.18 6.50
C GLY A 255 11.42 -22.63 7.70
N THR A 256 10.90 -21.39 7.63
CA THR A 256 10.15 -20.71 8.72
C THR A 256 8.73 -20.40 8.30
N GLU A 257 7.84 -20.14 9.26
CA GLU A 257 6.48 -19.67 8.96
C GLU A 257 6.50 -18.19 8.55
N MET A 258 5.65 -17.82 7.58
CA MET A 258 5.47 -16.43 7.19
C MET A 258 4.72 -15.67 8.31
N ALA A 259 5.10 -14.41 8.55
CA ALA A 259 4.35 -13.58 9.49
C ALA A 259 2.89 -13.42 9.01
N PRO A 260 1.90 -13.38 9.92
CA PRO A 260 0.50 -13.24 9.57
C PRO A 260 0.15 -11.79 9.17
N TYR A 261 0.98 -11.17 8.37
CA TYR A 261 0.81 -9.81 7.87
C TYR A 261 0.51 -9.86 6.38
N TYR A 262 -0.54 -9.15 5.99
CA TYR A 262 -1.04 -9.10 4.64
C TYR A 262 -1.12 -7.67 4.13
N ARG A 263 -0.78 -7.46 2.86
CA ARG A 263 -1.07 -6.22 2.15
C ARG A 263 -1.81 -6.54 0.87
N PRO A 264 -3.02 -5.96 0.66
CA PRO A 264 -3.76 -6.13 -0.58
C PRO A 264 -2.97 -5.57 -1.78
N PRO A 265 -2.82 -6.32 -2.88
CA PRO A 265 -2.26 -5.79 -4.11
C PRO A 265 -2.94 -4.50 -4.55
N GLN A 266 -2.14 -3.52 -5.02
CA GLN A 266 -2.63 -2.23 -5.52
C GLN A 266 -3.38 -1.39 -4.48
N GLY A 267 -3.43 -1.79 -3.21
CA GLY A 267 -4.30 -1.17 -2.20
C GLY A 267 -5.79 -1.38 -2.44
N LYS A 268 -6.18 -2.25 -3.38
CA LYS A 268 -7.59 -2.54 -3.66
C LYS A 268 -8.16 -3.53 -2.65
N TYR A 269 -9.34 -3.21 -2.13
CA TYR A 269 -10.00 -4.02 -1.11
C TYR A 269 -11.52 -3.88 -1.17
N CYS A 270 -12.21 -4.81 -0.55
CA CYS A 270 -13.57 -4.63 -0.04
C CYS A 270 -13.62 -5.13 1.42
N LEU A 271 -14.62 -4.72 2.17
CA LEU A 271 -14.70 -5.09 3.58
C LEU A 271 -14.85 -6.61 3.78
N ALA A 272 -15.52 -7.29 2.84
CA ALA A 272 -15.64 -8.74 2.86
C ALA A 272 -14.28 -9.44 2.71
N ASN A 273 -13.39 -8.94 1.84
CA ASN A 273 -12.03 -9.51 1.72
C ASN A 273 -11.17 -9.23 2.97
N LEU A 274 -11.33 -8.06 3.59
CA LEU A 274 -10.65 -7.78 4.88
C LEU A 274 -11.14 -8.74 5.96
N GLN A 275 -12.45 -9.08 5.97
CA GLN A 275 -12.98 -10.09 6.88
C GLN A 275 -12.41 -11.48 6.58
N MET A 276 -12.33 -11.90 5.31
CA MET A 276 -11.70 -13.16 4.93
C MET A 276 -10.23 -13.23 5.39
N ALA A 277 -9.46 -12.15 5.23
CA ALA A 277 -8.08 -12.08 5.71
C ALA A 277 -8.02 -12.22 7.24
N LYS A 278 -8.88 -11.52 7.97
CA LYS A 278 -9.00 -11.62 9.41
C LYS A 278 -9.37 -13.04 9.88
N ASP A 279 -10.32 -13.70 9.21
CA ASP A 279 -10.76 -15.06 9.55
C ASP A 279 -9.65 -16.10 9.28
N LEU A 280 -8.74 -15.80 8.38
CA LEU A 280 -7.50 -16.57 8.17
C LEU A 280 -6.38 -16.23 9.17
N GLY A 281 -6.63 -15.32 10.11
CA GLY A 281 -5.66 -14.90 11.13
C GLY A 281 -4.69 -13.82 10.69
N TYR A 282 -4.93 -13.17 9.55
CA TYR A 282 -4.05 -12.10 9.07
C TYR A 282 -4.41 -10.74 9.66
N TYR A 283 -3.38 -9.91 9.83
CA TYR A 283 -3.45 -8.49 10.04
C TYR A 283 -3.17 -7.79 8.71
N THR A 284 -4.08 -6.91 8.28
CA THR A 284 -3.95 -6.22 6.99
C THR A 284 -3.27 -4.87 7.18
N PHE A 285 -2.23 -4.60 6.40
CA PHE A 285 -1.48 -3.35 6.48
C PHE A 285 -1.56 -2.55 5.18
N PHE A 286 -2.21 -1.42 5.24
CA PHE A 286 -2.10 -0.34 4.27
C PHE A 286 -0.94 0.59 4.63
N TRP A 287 -0.97 1.84 4.23
CA TRP A 287 0.08 2.83 4.46
C TRP A 287 -0.50 4.21 4.70
N SER A 288 0.27 5.10 5.30
CA SER A 288 -0.03 6.52 5.45
C SER A 288 0.99 7.43 4.78
N ILE A 289 2.12 6.87 4.33
CA ILE A 289 3.10 7.54 3.48
C ILE A 289 3.41 6.65 2.30
N ALA A 290 3.32 7.21 1.09
CA ALA A 290 3.76 6.58 -0.16
C ALA A 290 4.11 7.66 -1.19
N HIS A 291 4.83 7.28 -2.23
CA HIS A 291 5.04 8.10 -3.43
C HIS A 291 5.02 7.22 -4.68
N MET A 292 4.99 7.84 -5.87
CA MET A 292 4.99 7.09 -7.12
C MET A 292 6.41 6.58 -7.42
N ASP A 293 6.70 5.34 -7.04
CA ASP A 293 8.00 4.68 -7.15
C ASP A 293 7.97 3.33 -7.89
N TRP A 294 6.76 2.83 -8.18
CA TRP A 294 6.53 1.51 -8.76
C TRP A 294 6.76 1.46 -10.29
N ASP A 295 6.68 2.58 -11.01
CA ASP A 295 6.98 2.63 -12.44
C ASP A 295 8.49 2.75 -12.69
N VAL A 296 9.14 1.65 -13.04
CA VAL A 296 10.59 1.61 -13.27
C VAL A 296 11.07 2.48 -14.44
N ASN A 297 10.15 2.84 -15.36
CA ASN A 297 10.46 3.68 -16.52
C ASN A 297 10.23 5.17 -16.24
N ASN A 298 9.57 5.51 -15.13
CA ASN A 298 9.23 6.88 -14.78
C ASN A 298 9.51 7.14 -13.30
N GLN A 299 10.76 6.95 -12.90
CA GLN A 299 11.17 7.16 -11.52
C GLN A 299 11.24 8.66 -11.19
N PRO A 300 10.78 9.08 -9.99
CA PRO A 300 10.92 10.46 -9.54
C PRO A 300 12.40 10.81 -9.34
N SER A 301 12.74 12.09 -9.46
CA SER A 301 14.06 12.56 -9.03
C SER A 301 14.24 12.37 -7.52
N HIS A 302 15.48 12.24 -7.07
CA HIS A 302 15.81 12.11 -5.64
C HIS A 302 15.18 13.23 -4.81
N GLU A 303 15.36 14.47 -5.26
CA GLU A 303 14.81 15.65 -4.60
C GLU A 303 13.28 15.57 -4.46
N LYS A 304 12.57 15.22 -5.56
CA LYS A 304 11.12 15.08 -5.56
C LYS A 304 10.66 13.97 -4.62
N ALA A 305 11.30 12.81 -4.67
CA ALA A 305 10.97 11.67 -3.81
C ALA A 305 11.17 12.03 -2.33
N ILE A 306 12.34 12.57 -1.96
CA ILE A 306 12.65 12.98 -0.59
C ILE A 306 11.64 14.04 -0.12
N ASN A 307 11.41 15.10 -0.90
CA ASN A 307 10.49 16.16 -0.51
C ASN A 307 9.05 15.62 -0.32
N THR A 308 8.58 14.76 -1.20
CA THR A 308 7.25 14.15 -1.09
C THR A 308 7.12 13.34 0.20
N ILE A 309 8.09 12.47 0.48
CA ILE A 309 8.10 11.60 1.66
C ILE A 309 8.22 12.43 2.95
N MET A 310 9.17 13.39 2.98
CA MET A 310 9.41 14.23 4.16
C MET A 310 8.21 15.12 4.50
N ASN A 311 7.54 15.71 3.50
CA ASN A 311 6.33 16.51 3.72
C ASN A 311 5.15 15.69 4.27
N ARG A 312 5.13 14.38 4.03
CA ARG A 312 4.10 13.45 4.52
C ARG A 312 4.50 12.74 5.81
N THR A 313 5.73 12.96 6.30
CA THR A 313 6.22 12.31 7.52
C THR A 313 5.45 12.80 8.74
N HIS A 314 4.88 11.87 9.50
CA HIS A 314 4.13 12.12 10.72
C HIS A 314 4.35 10.98 11.73
N PRO A 315 4.10 11.19 13.04
CA PRO A 315 4.19 10.16 14.06
C PRO A 315 3.29 8.94 13.74
N GLY A 316 3.84 7.75 13.95
CA GLY A 316 3.10 6.49 13.79
C GLY A 316 2.83 6.06 12.35
N ALA A 317 3.58 6.62 11.38
CA ALA A 317 3.35 6.33 9.96
C ALA A 317 3.81 4.94 9.55
N ILE A 318 2.98 4.26 8.75
CA ILE A 318 3.38 3.11 7.93
C ILE A 318 3.82 3.64 6.57
N VAL A 319 5.09 3.43 6.23
CA VAL A 319 5.70 3.91 4.99
C VAL A 319 5.70 2.81 3.95
N LEU A 320 5.10 3.04 2.80
CA LEU A 320 5.16 2.14 1.64
C LEU A 320 6.23 2.61 0.66
N LEU A 321 7.16 1.71 0.37
CA LEU A 321 8.15 1.82 -0.70
C LEU A 321 8.15 0.52 -1.53
N HIS A 322 8.63 0.58 -2.79
CA HIS A 322 8.80 -0.61 -3.61
C HIS A 322 10.29 -0.93 -3.81
N VAL A 323 10.67 -2.20 -3.67
CA VAL A 323 12.06 -2.62 -3.86
C VAL A 323 12.56 -2.48 -5.29
N ILE A 324 11.65 -2.45 -6.27
CA ILE A 324 11.99 -2.28 -7.68
C ILE A 324 12.45 -0.86 -8.01
N SER A 325 12.21 0.11 -7.13
CA SER A 325 12.56 1.51 -7.34
C SER A 325 14.06 1.73 -7.15
N LYS A 326 14.72 2.12 -8.24
CA LYS A 326 16.12 2.55 -8.19
C LYS A 326 16.27 3.79 -7.30
N THR A 327 15.34 4.75 -7.45
CA THR A 327 15.33 5.96 -6.64
C THR A 327 15.27 5.64 -5.15
N ASN A 328 14.42 4.70 -4.71
CA ASN A 328 14.34 4.29 -3.31
C ASN A 328 15.67 3.70 -2.81
N GLY A 329 16.30 2.82 -3.59
CA GLY A 329 17.62 2.28 -3.24
C GLY A 329 18.69 3.37 -3.06
N GLU A 330 18.64 4.42 -3.88
CA GLU A 330 19.61 5.50 -3.88
C GLU A 330 19.37 6.56 -2.78
N ILE A 331 18.11 6.77 -2.35
CA ILE A 331 17.75 7.82 -1.35
C ILE A 331 17.51 7.28 0.05
N LEU A 332 17.42 5.98 0.26
CA LEU A 332 17.02 5.41 1.56
C LEU A 332 17.97 5.83 2.69
N ASP A 333 19.27 5.86 2.44
CA ASP A 333 20.27 6.30 3.41
C ASP A 333 20.04 7.76 3.88
N ASP A 334 19.76 8.64 2.94
CA ASP A 334 19.42 10.04 3.20
C ASP A 334 18.09 10.18 3.95
N LEU A 335 17.09 9.37 3.59
CA LEU A 335 15.79 9.38 4.27
C LEU A 335 15.91 8.94 5.72
N LEU A 336 16.60 7.82 5.98
CA LEU A 336 16.80 7.32 7.35
C LEU A 336 17.55 8.35 8.19
N THR A 337 18.65 8.90 7.65
CA THR A 337 19.41 9.95 8.33
C THR A 337 18.54 11.15 8.70
N LYS A 338 17.71 11.64 7.75
CA LYS A 338 16.83 12.79 8.01
C LYS A 338 15.76 12.47 9.07
N TRP A 339 15.17 11.29 9.05
CA TRP A 339 14.19 10.88 10.06
C TRP A 339 14.84 10.74 11.45
N GLU A 340 16.05 10.18 11.54
CA GLU A 340 16.84 10.12 12.79
C GLU A 340 17.15 11.52 13.32
N GLU A 341 17.58 12.45 12.46
CA GLU A 341 17.82 13.87 12.83
C GLU A 341 16.54 14.57 13.33
N MET A 342 15.36 14.19 12.81
CA MET A 342 14.06 14.68 13.28
C MET A 342 13.61 14.01 14.60
N GLY A 343 14.37 13.03 15.10
CA GLY A 343 14.10 12.29 16.32
C GLY A 343 13.10 11.15 16.15
N TYR A 344 12.90 10.65 14.92
CA TYR A 344 12.11 9.43 14.68
C TYR A 344 12.94 8.19 15.00
N THR A 345 12.25 7.16 15.47
CA THR A 345 12.75 5.80 15.63
C THR A 345 11.99 4.85 14.72
N PHE A 346 12.52 3.65 14.50
CA PHE A 346 11.92 2.68 13.61
C PHE A 346 11.55 1.42 14.39
N ARG A 347 10.34 0.90 14.18
CA ARG A 347 9.85 -0.30 14.84
C ARG A 347 9.24 -1.29 13.83
N PRO A 348 9.17 -2.58 14.19
CA PRO A 348 8.50 -3.59 13.37
C PRO A 348 6.99 -3.46 13.47
N LEU A 349 6.26 -3.97 12.46
CA LEU A 349 4.79 -3.99 12.46
C LEU A 349 4.19 -4.85 13.59
N SER A 350 4.98 -5.65 14.31
CA SER A 350 4.51 -6.40 15.48
C SER A 350 3.91 -5.51 16.57
N ASP A 351 4.33 -4.24 16.65
CA ASP A 351 3.74 -3.25 17.58
C ASP A 351 2.23 -3.07 17.42
N PHE A 352 1.65 -3.45 16.26
CA PHE A 352 0.20 -3.37 16.02
C PHE A 352 -0.55 -4.62 16.49
N THR A 353 0.16 -5.69 16.85
CA THR A 353 -0.42 -7.03 17.09
C THR A 353 -0.08 -7.60 18.47
N GLU A 354 0.74 -6.89 19.25
CA GLU A 354 1.11 -7.21 20.66
C GLU A 354 0.22 -6.42 21.69
#